data_d78c5c31c29507528fe770e1a75d4e7d
#
_entry.id   d78c5c31c29507528fe770e1a75d4e7d
#
_cell.length_a   1.000
_cell.length_b   1.000
_cell.length_c   1.000
_cell.angle_alpha   90.00
_cell.angle_beta   90.00
_cell.angle_gamma   90.00
#
_symmetry.space_group_name_H-M   'P 1'
#
loop_
_entity.id
_entity.type
_entity.pdbx_description
1 polymer ?
#
loop_
_entity_poly.entity_id
_entity_poly.type
_entity_poly.pdbx_seq_one_letter_code
_entity_poly.pdbx_strand_id
1 'polypeptide(L)'
;MHHTQIRLKTAIQFSHGNVCMVVISPICMVKSSCQLRYSYLYADNFIRINIAMTLYETLANELKAQIERGVFEVGNKLPSVRQLSTEHKVSIATVQEAYRVLEAQQLVEAKPKSGYFVARSILIDNTPSMTKPPQRPMDVSQWEDVLDTLLNTFNKDHDAKTLCQFQHAMPNMTAKTLKPLIKRLHELTKHRALDGMIYGDVKGDETLRKQLSRLAAASGCVLQSDEFIVTSGCQEALSVCLRAVANAGDVIAVESPGFYGAMQAIKGAELKALEIPTDSETGLSLQALKLALDQWPIKAILVAPTVNNPQGFVMPEAKKKALYELAREYDVAIIEDDIYGDIAYAYPRPKTIKSFDKDGRVLLCSSFSKTLAPGFRVGWIAPGSYRNKVLHVKYVSSSMCPTLPQLAIASFIEQGGYDKHIRAMRHHYLSARDALRSDIKRYFPADTCISYPQGGYVLWVELNSRYDSVKLADEAKQKGIYVAPGQLFSATGKYRHCLRFNFIDSTQAARTEAIQRLGEMLVAQEA
;
A
#
# COMPACT_ATOMS: atom_id res chain seq x y z
N MET A 1 -6.84 -15.09 55.87
CA MET A 1 -6.98 -16.09 54.78
C MET A 1 -8.24 -15.75 54.00
N HIS A 2 -8.10 -15.01 52.90
CA HIS A 2 -9.20 -14.78 51.99
C HIS A 2 -8.87 -15.43 50.65
N HIS A 3 -9.60 -16.49 50.34
CA HIS A 3 -9.53 -17.16 49.02
C HIS A 3 -10.40 -16.40 48.03
N THR A 4 -9.80 -15.81 47.02
CA THR A 4 -10.51 -15.29 45.84
C THR A 4 -10.47 -16.37 44.79
N GLN A 5 -11.58 -17.05 44.55
CA GLN A 5 -11.74 -17.98 43.41
C GLN A 5 -12.13 -17.18 42.16
N ILE A 6 -11.28 -17.23 41.16
CA ILE A 6 -11.64 -16.78 39.80
C ILE A 6 -12.22 -17.98 39.05
N ARG A 7 -13.52 -17.98 38.78
CA ARG A 7 -14.18 -18.97 37.91
C ARG A 7 -14.06 -18.51 36.44
N LEU A 8 -13.27 -19.18 35.66
CA LEU A 8 -13.32 -19.10 34.21
C LEU A 8 -14.32 -20.13 33.67
N LYS A 9 -15.36 -19.66 32.96
CA LYS A 9 -16.29 -20.53 32.24
C LYS A 9 -15.63 -20.89 30.90
N THR A 10 -15.34 -22.18 30.73
CA THR A 10 -14.85 -22.73 29.46
C THR A 10 -16.03 -23.33 28.70
N ALA A 11 -16.30 -22.84 27.51
CA ALA A 11 -17.24 -23.47 26.58
C ALA A 11 -16.44 -24.26 25.53
N ILE A 12 -16.76 -25.54 25.38
CA ILE A 12 -16.14 -26.44 24.38
C ILE A 12 -17.17 -26.65 23.28
N GLN A 13 -16.79 -26.32 22.04
CA GLN A 13 -17.62 -26.59 20.88
C GLN A 13 -16.77 -27.30 19.80
N PHE A 14 -17.24 -28.44 19.32
CA PHE A 14 -16.59 -29.22 18.27
C PHE A 14 -17.10 -28.81 16.89
N SER A 15 -16.22 -28.50 15.94
CA SER A 15 -16.54 -28.46 14.52
C SER A 15 -15.33 -28.85 13.66
N HIS A 16 -15.59 -29.50 12.54
CA HIS A 16 -14.56 -29.94 11.60
C HIS A 16 -13.87 -28.76 10.91
N GLY A 17 -12.56 -28.66 11.07
CA GLY A 17 -11.68 -27.71 10.39
C GLY A 17 -10.73 -26.99 11.34
N ASN A 18 -9.46 -27.07 11.05
CA ASN A 18 -8.25 -26.54 11.71
C ASN A 18 -8.43 -25.49 12.82
N VAL A 19 -8.29 -25.94 14.04
CA VAL A 19 -8.36 -25.07 15.23
C VAL A 19 -7.29 -25.50 16.24
N CYS A 20 -6.45 -24.55 16.68
CA CYS A 20 -5.45 -24.74 17.74
C CYS A 20 -6.04 -24.38 19.11
N MET A 21 -5.93 -25.27 20.09
CA MET A 21 -6.44 -25.07 21.46
C MET A 21 -5.31 -25.02 22.48
N VAL A 22 -5.31 -24.01 23.37
CA VAL A 22 -4.43 -23.93 24.52
C VAL A 22 -5.26 -24.08 25.80
N VAL A 23 -4.99 -25.09 26.61
CA VAL A 23 -5.63 -25.24 27.93
C VAL A 23 -4.79 -24.52 28.97
N ILE A 24 -5.37 -23.49 29.60
CA ILE A 24 -4.78 -22.85 30.77
C ILE A 24 -5.55 -23.37 31.99
N SER A 25 -4.92 -24.23 32.79
CA SER A 25 -5.43 -24.63 34.11
C SER A 25 -4.92 -23.64 35.15
N PRO A 26 -5.76 -23.09 36.02
CA PRO A 26 -5.28 -22.23 37.09
C PRO A 26 -4.65 -23.07 38.21
N ILE A 27 -3.36 -22.90 38.45
CA ILE A 27 -2.69 -23.41 39.65
C ILE A 27 -2.69 -22.31 40.70
N CYS A 28 -3.12 -22.69 41.89
CA CYS A 28 -3.23 -21.88 43.11
C CYS A 28 -1.97 -21.05 43.40
N MET A 29 -2.14 -19.73 43.58
CA MET A 29 -1.07 -18.89 44.13
C MET A 29 -0.99 -19.05 45.66
N VAL A 30 0.12 -19.58 46.13
CA VAL A 30 0.54 -19.43 47.50
C VAL A 30 1.70 -18.43 47.51
N LYS A 31 1.55 -17.36 48.27
CA LYS A 31 2.64 -16.40 48.50
C LYS A 31 3.73 -17.07 49.35
N SER A 32 4.87 -17.30 48.79
CA SER A 32 6.21 -17.07 49.29
C SER A 32 7.24 -17.82 48.43
N SER A 33 8.21 -17.09 47.95
CA SER A 33 9.52 -17.51 47.43
C SER A 33 9.59 -18.93 46.83
N CYS A 34 9.13 -19.11 45.60
CA CYS A 34 9.54 -20.25 44.78
C CYS A 34 9.34 -20.01 43.30
N GLN A 35 10.34 -20.43 42.55
CA GLN A 35 10.40 -20.35 41.09
C GLN A 35 9.23 -21.06 40.41
N LEU A 36 8.60 -20.40 39.46
CA LEU A 36 7.62 -20.97 38.56
C LEU A 36 8.30 -22.02 37.66
N ARG A 37 7.97 -23.29 37.83
CA ARG A 37 8.22 -24.35 36.84
C ARG A 37 6.98 -24.54 36.03
N TYR A 38 7.09 -24.30 34.72
CA TYR A 38 6.06 -24.70 33.73
C TYR A 38 6.32 -26.13 33.30
N SER A 39 5.35 -27.02 33.52
CA SER A 39 5.31 -28.34 32.90
C SER A 39 4.30 -28.31 31.76
N TYR A 40 4.76 -28.59 30.56
CA TYR A 40 3.91 -28.78 29.37
C TYR A 40 3.48 -30.25 29.31
N LEU A 41 2.19 -30.50 29.32
CA LEU A 41 1.62 -31.79 28.95
C LEU A 41 1.10 -31.67 27.52
N TYR A 42 1.70 -32.41 26.60
CA TYR A 42 1.16 -32.62 25.27
C TYR A 42 0.02 -33.64 25.37
N ALA A 43 -1.19 -33.21 25.08
CA ALA A 43 -2.31 -34.08 24.77
C ALA A 43 -2.99 -33.52 23.52
N ASP A 44 -3.38 -34.38 22.59
CA ASP A 44 -4.00 -34.08 21.30
C ASP A 44 -5.39 -33.43 21.44
N ASN A 45 -5.46 -32.23 21.97
CA ASN A 45 -6.69 -31.46 22.07
C ASN A 45 -6.40 -29.98 21.80
N PHE A 46 -7.07 -29.41 20.81
CA PHE A 46 -6.94 -28.03 20.35
C PHE A 46 -8.01 -27.10 20.93
N ILE A 47 -7.67 -25.92 21.45
CA ILE A 47 -8.61 -24.87 21.92
C ILE A 47 -8.70 -23.73 20.89
N ARG A 48 -9.91 -23.42 20.49
CA ARG A 48 -10.25 -22.31 19.61
C ARG A 48 -10.17 -21.00 20.36
N ILE A 49 -9.24 -20.10 19.99
CA ILE A 49 -9.36 -18.69 20.35
C ILE A 49 -10.43 -18.13 19.40
N ASN A 50 -11.66 -17.98 19.89
CA ASN A 50 -12.64 -17.16 19.20
C ASN A 50 -12.16 -15.71 19.32
N ILE A 51 -11.52 -15.18 18.28
CA ILE A 51 -11.51 -13.75 18.04
C ILE A 51 -12.97 -13.43 17.72
N ALA A 52 -13.68 -12.82 18.67
CA ALA A 52 -15.07 -12.44 18.46
C ALA A 52 -15.12 -11.49 17.27
N MET A 53 -15.64 -11.97 16.14
CA MET A 53 -15.94 -11.11 15.00
C MET A 53 -16.94 -10.06 15.46
N THR A 54 -16.76 -8.84 15.01
CA THR A 54 -17.72 -7.78 15.30
C THR A 54 -19.05 -8.07 14.60
N LEU A 55 -20.15 -7.53 15.14
CA LEU A 55 -21.48 -7.76 14.57
C LEU A 55 -21.59 -7.34 13.11
N TYR A 56 -20.89 -6.28 12.70
CA TYR A 56 -20.89 -5.84 11.31
C TYR A 56 -20.07 -6.77 10.38
N GLU A 57 -18.97 -7.34 10.87
CA GLU A 57 -18.18 -8.33 10.12
C GLU A 57 -18.97 -9.63 9.92
N THR A 58 -19.69 -10.09 10.94
CA THR A 58 -20.56 -11.25 10.85
C THR A 58 -21.64 -11.05 9.79
N LEU A 59 -22.32 -9.90 9.83
CA LEU A 59 -23.37 -9.55 8.87
C LEU A 59 -22.81 -9.39 7.45
N ALA A 60 -21.63 -8.78 7.29
CA ALA A 60 -20.98 -8.64 6.00
C ALA A 60 -20.63 -10.01 5.40
N ASN A 61 -20.10 -10.95 6.21
CA ASN A 61 -19.79 -12.28 5.75
C ASN A 61 -21.03 -13.11 5.39
N GLU A 62 -22.13 -12.95 6.10
CA GLU A 62 -23.41 -13.62 5.76
C GLU A 62 -23.93 -13.13 4.40
N LEU A 63 -23.99 -11.81 4.19
CA LEU A 63 -24.40 -11.22 2.91
C LEU A 63 -23.46 -11.62 1.77
N LYS A 64 -22.15 -11.63 2.01
CA LYS A 64 -21.15 -12.10 1.06
C LYS A 64 -21.41 -13.54 0.63
N ALA A 65 -21.63 -14.43 1.59
CA ALA A 65 -21.94 -15.83 1.30
C ALA A 65 -23.24 -16.00 0.49
N GLN A 66 -24.23 -15.14 0.69
CA GLN A 66 -25.46 -15.13 -0.11
C GLN A 66 -25.22 -14.67 -1.54
N ILE A 67 -24.39 -13.64 -1.75
CA ILE A 67 -23.99 -13.16 -3.07
C ILE A 67 -23.18 -14.24 -3.80
N GLU A 68 -22.20 -14.85 -3.15
CA GLU A 68 -21.35 -15.89 -3.72
C GLU A 68 -22.14 -17.18 -4.09
N ARG A 69 -23.22 -17.49 -3.37
CA ARG A 69 -24.14 -18.59 -3.68
C ARG A 69 -25.19 -18.25 -4.73
N GLY A 70 -25.19 -17.01 -5.25
CA GLY A 70 -26.15 -16.58 -6.27
C GLY A 70 -27.55 -16.29 -5.75
N VAL A 71 -27.75 -16.16 -4.44
CA VAL A 71 -29.05 -15.73 -3.87
C VAL A 71 -29.40 -14.32 -4.34
N PHE A 72 -28.38 -13.48 -4.47
CA PHE A 72 -28.47 -12.17 -5.09
C PHE A 72 -27.59 -12.17 -6.34
N GLU A 73 -28.20 -12.04 -7.50
CA GLU A 73 -27.50 -11.93 -8.77
C GLU A 73 -26.91 -10.53 -8.98
N VAL A 74 -25.95 -10.42 -9.89
CA VAL A 74 -25.34 -9.13 -10.27
C VAL A 74 -26.42 -8.14 -10.73
N GLY A 75 -26.38 -6.94 -10.16
CA GLY A 75 -27.35 -5.88 -10.43
C GLY A 75 -28.62 -5.97 -9.57
N ASN A 76 -28.83 -7.06 -8.82
CA ASN A 76 -29.94 -7.17 -7.87
C ASN A 76 -29.79 -6.17 -6.72
N LYS A 77 -30.92 -5.62 -6.32
CA LYS A 77 -30.99 -4.74 -5.15
C LYS A 77 -30.93 -5.57 -3.87
N LEU A 78 -30.02 -5.20 -2.98
CA LEU A 78 -29.90 -5.81 -1.65
C LEU A 78 -30.93 -5.22 -0.67
N PRO A 79 -31.22 -5.92 0.45
CA PRO A 79 -32.13 -5.45 1.48
C PRO A 79 -31.73 -4.06 1.98
N SER A 80 -32.71 -3.24 2.34
CA SER A 80 -32.43 -1.89 2.85
C SER A 80 -31.75 -1.95 4.22
N VAL A 81 -30.99 -0.89 4.57
CA VAL A 81 -30.35 -0.77 5.88
C VAL A 81 -31.34 -0.94 7.03
N ARG A 82 -32.56 -0.39 6.91
CA ARG A 82 -33.60 -0.52 7.92
C ARG A 82 -34.13 -1.96 8.03
N GLN A 83 -34.30 -2.62 6.89
CA GLN A 83 -34.76 -4.00 6.84
C GLN A 83 -33.77 -4.94 7.54
N LEU A 84 -32.48 -4.91 7.16
CA LEU A 84 -31.45 -5.73 7.81
C LEU A 84 -31.28 -5.40 9.30
N SER A 85 -31.40 -4.13 9.68
CA SER A 85 -31.37 -3.72 11.09
C SER A 85 -32.46 -4.42 11.89
N THR A 86 -33.68 -4.53 11.32
CA THR A 86 -34.83 -5.19 11.97
C THR A 86 -34.67 -6.71 11.97
N GLU A 87 -34.26 -7.32 10.84
CA GLU A 87 -34.12 -8.77 10.68
C GLU A 87 -33.02 -9.34 11.59
N HIS A 88 -31.85 -8.69 11.63
CA HIS A 88 -30.70 -9.15 12.42
C HIS A 88 -30.65 -8.55 13.83
N LYS A 89 -31.63 -7.70 14.22
CA LYS A 89 -31.71 -7.02 15.52
C LYS A 89 -30.42 -6.27 15.89
N VAL A 90 -29.80 -5.61 14.92
CA VAL A 90 -28.58 -4.80 15.06
C VAL A 90 -28.86 -3.32 14.78
N SER A 91 -27.96 -2.43 15.20
CA SER A 91 -28.12 -1.00 14.95
C SER A 91 -28.02 -0.66 13.45
N ILE A 92 -28.67 0.43 13.03
CA ILE A 92 -28.52 0.98 11.67
C ILE A 92 -27.04 1.22 11.33
N ALA A 93 -26.25 1.72 12.29
CA ALA A 93 -24.82 1.94 12.12
C ALA A 93 -24.05 0.64 11.83
N THR A 94 -24.39 -0.47 12.50
CA THR A 94 -23.81 -1.79 12.28
C THR A 94 -24.06 -2.28 10.85
N VAL A 95 -25.30 -2.10 10.35
CA VAL A 95 -25.65 -2.50 8.97
C VAL A 95 -24.95 -1.61 7.94
N GLN A 96 -24.86 -0.31 8.19
CA GLN A 96 -24.11 0.60 7.31
C GLN A 96 -22.64 0.23 7.24
N GLU A 97 -22.05 -0.18 8.35
CA GLU A 97 -20.67 -0.63 8.40
C GLU A 97 -20.48 -1.96 7.66
N ALA A 98 -21.42 -2.91 7.79
CA ALA A 98 -21.41 -4.15 7.01
C ALA A 98 -21.47 -3.88 5.50
N TYR A 99 -22.35 -2.99 5.06
CA TYR A 99 -22.40 -2.59 3.65
C TYR A 99 -21.13 -1.89 3.20
N ARG A 100 -20.51 -1.07 4.05
CA ARG A 100 -19.23 -0.43 3.73
C ARG A 100 -18.10 -1.44 3.54
N VAL A 101 -18.07 -2.51 4.35
CA VAL A 101 -17.12 -3.62 4.18
C VAL A 101 -17.35 -4.32 2.84
N LEU A 102 -18.62 -4.61 2.48
CA LEU A 102 -18.95 -5.26 1.20
C LEU A 102 -18.67 -4.34 0.00
N GLU A 103 -18.86 -3.04 0.13
CA GLU A 103 -18.52 -2.05 -0.90
C GLU A 103 -17.00 -1.94 -1.07
N ALA A 104 -16.24 -1.95 0.03
CA ALA A 104 -14.78 -2.01 -0.01
C ALA A 104 -14.26 -3.31 -0.64
N GLN A 105 -14.97 -4.41 -0.49
CA GLN A 105 -14.70 -5.69 -1.17
C GLN A 105 -15.26 -5.73 -2.60
N GLN A 106 -15.89 -4.67 -3.09
CA GLN A 106 -16.50 -4.55 -4.43
C GLN A 106 -17.59 -5.58 -4.74
N LEU A 107 -18.16 -6.16 -3.72
CA LEU A 107 -19.29 -7.08 -3.83
C LEU A 107 -20.62 -6.34 -4.01
N VAL A 108 -20.68 -5.08 -3.56
CA VAL A 108 -21.85 -4.23 -3.67
C VAL A 108 -21.46 -2.80 -4.08
N GLU A 109 -22.40 -2.07 -4.71
CA GLU A 109 -22.28 -0.64 -5.01
C GLU A 109 -23.44 0.12 -4.38
N ALA A 110 -23.16 1.29 -3.78
CA ALA A 110 -24.16 2.20 -3.29
C ALA A 110 -24.67 3.12 -4.40
N LYS A 111 -25.98 3.07 -4.72
CA LYS A 111 -26.62 4.03 -5.64
C LYS A 111 -27.34 5.10 -4.82
N PRO A 112 -26.96 6.38 -4.97
CA PRO A 112 -27.57 7.48 -4.22
C PRO A 112 -29.11 7.44 -4.27
N LYS A 113 -29.76 7.52 -3.12
CA LYS A 113 -31.22 7.46 -2.93
C LYS A 113 -31.88 6.13 -3.35
N SER A 114 -31.16 5.16 -3.88
CA SER A 114 -31.68 3.89 -4.38
C SER A 114 -31.32 2.69 -3.50
N GLY A 115 -30.20 2.76 -2.75
CA GLY A 115 -29.75 1.68 -1.86
C GLY A 115 -28.52 0.96 -2.39
N TYR A 116 -28.30 -0.27 -1.92
CA TYR A 116 -27.15 -1.10 -2.29
C TYR A 116 -27.55 -2.15 -3.33
N PHE A 117 -26.66 -2.41 -4.26
CA PHE A 117 -26.84 -3.37 -5.37
C PHE A 117 -25.63 -4.28 -5.47
N VAL A 118 -25.81 -5.53 -5.87
CA VAL A 118 -24.70 -6.45 -6.13
C VAL A 118 -23.87 -5.90 -7.28
N ALA A 119 -22.60 -5.66 -7.03
CA ALA A 119 -21.66 -5.19 -8.03
C ALA A 119 -21.39 -6.29 -9.07
N ARG A 120 -21.06 -5.88 -10.31
CA ARG A 120 -20.69 -6.84 -11.36
C ARG A 120 -19.42 -7.58 -10.92
N SER A 121 -19.50 -8.88 -10.67
CA SER A 121 -18.32 -9.70 -10.47
C SER A 121 -17.43 -9.59 -11.70
N ILE A 122 -16.24 -9.06 -11.51
CA ILE A 122 -15.25 -9.05 -12.59
C ILE A 122 -14.74 -10.48 -12.68
N LEU A 123 -15.01 -11.13 -13.81
CA LEU A 123 -14.42 -12.42 -14.14
C LEU A 123 -12.91 -12.34 -13.87
N ILE A 124 -12.38 -13.35 -13.19
CA ILE A 124 -10.94 -13.47 -12.91
C ILE A 124 -10.25 -13.47 -14.27
N ASP A 125 -9.58 -12.37 -14.55
CA ASP A 125 -8.79 -12.23 -15.76
C ASP A 125 -7.45 -12.95 -15.58
N ASN A 126 -6.76 -13.16 -16.69
CA ASN A 126 -5.36 -13.55 -16.64
C ASN A 126 -4.59 -12.57 -15.75
N THR A 127 -4.11 -13.03 -14.59
CA THR A 127 -3.26 -12.24 -13.72
C THR A 127 -1.81 -12.35 -14.16
N PRO A 128 -0.99 -11.30 -13.99
CA PRO A 128 0.45 -11.36 -14.29
C PRO A 128 1.12 -12.51 -13.54
N SER A 129 2.03 -13.19 -14.22
CA SER A 129 2.75 -14.33 -13.64
C SER A 129 3.80 -13.90 -12.61
N MET A 130 4.11 -14.80 -11.66
CA MET A 130 5.23 -14.59 -10.74
C MET A 130 6.56 -14.74 -11.49
N THR A 131 7.46 -13.79 -11.31
CA THR A 131 8.77 -13.78 -11.97
C THR A 131 9.74 -14.80 -11.39
N LYS A 132 10.70 -15.27 -12.23
CA LYS A 132 11.80 -16.10 -11.75
C LYS A 132 12.81 -15.25 -10.97
N PRO A 133 13.31 -15.73 -9.82
CA PRO A 133 14.27 -14.99 -9.00
C PRO A 133 15.59 -14.72 -9.74
N PRO A 134 16.25 -13.59 -9.48
CA PRO A 134 17.65 -13.45 -9.82
C PRO A 134 18.47 -14.38 -8.93
N GLN A 135 19.54 -14.95 -9.49
CA GLN A 135 20.38 -15.92 -8.78
C GLN A 135 21.50 -15.26 -7.95
N ARG A 136 21.67 -13.94 -8.02
CA ARG A 136 22.73 -13.20 -7.33
C ARG A 136 22.37 -11.73 -7.10
N PRO A 137 22.97 -11.08 -6.09
CA PRO A 137 22.90 -9.62 -5.93
C PRO A 137 23.48 -8.91 -7.15
N MET A 138 22.81 -7.86 -7.60
CA MET A 138 23.20 -7.10 -8.79
C MET A 138 23.44 -5.65 -8.39
N ASP A 139 24.45 -5.04 -9.02
CA ASP A 139 24.49 -3.58 -9.09
C ASP A 139 23.26 -3.11 -9.87
N VAL A 140 22.64 -2.04 -9.40
CA VAL A 140 21.57 -1.39 -10.16
C VAL A 140 22.26 -0.72 -11.35
N SER A 141 22.34 -1.46 -12.47
CA SER A 141 22.94 -1.01 -13.72
C SER A 141 21.97 -0.17 -14.53
N GLN A 142 22.46 0.57 -15.50
CA GLN A 142 21.67 1.34 -16.48
C GLN A 142 20.87 2.51 -15.90
N TRP A 143 21.39 3.15 -14.85
CA TRP A 143 20.73 4.33 -14.31
C TRP A 143 20.68 5.50 -15.33
N GLU A 144 21.64 5.58 -16.24
CA GLU A 144 21.69 6.61 -17.29
C GLU A 144 20.50 6.47 -18.24
N ASP A 145 20.23 5.26 -18.74
CA ASP A 145 19.05 4.97 -19.57
C ASP A 145 17.75 5.20 -18.80
N VAL A 146 17.74 4.82 -17.51
CA VAL A 146 16.60 5.05 -16.62
C VAL A 146 16.43 6.54 -16.32
N LEU A 147 17.52 7.28 -16.12
CA LEU A 147 17.47 8.73 -15.88
C LEU A 147 16.88 9.48 -17.07
N ASP A 148 17.34 9.20 -18.28
CA ASP A 148 16.81 9.83 -19.49
C ASP A 148 15.33 9.50 -19.65
N THR A 149 14.93 8.26 -19.41
CA THR A 149 13.52 7.87 -19.42
C THR A 149 12.74 8.57 -18.31
N LEU A 150 13.29 8.72 -17.11
CA LEU A 150 12.66 9.45 -16.01
C LEU A 150 12.56 10.94 -16.30
N LEU A 151 13.63 11.58 -16.79
CA LEU A 151 13.63 13.00 -17.15
C LEU A 151 12.62 13.27 -18.26
N ASN A 152 12.59 12.43 -19.29
CA ASN A 152 11.57 12.49 -20.35
C ASN A 152 10.15 12.23 -19.81
N THR A 153 10.01 11.37 -18.80
CA THR A 153 8.75 11.05 -18.14
C THR A 153 8.25 12.22 -17.27
N PHE A 154 9.15 12.98 -16.65
CA PHE A 154 8.80 14.12 -15.79
C PHE A 154 8.86 15.48 -16.50
N ASN A 155 9.32 15.50 -17.74
CA ASN A 155 9.33 16.74 -18.52
C ASN A 155 7.90 17.25 -18.72
N LYS A 156 7.68 18.49 -18.26
CA LYS A 156 6.35 19.15 -18.32
C LYS A 156 6.05 19.76 -19.69
N ASP A 157 6.72 19.31 -20.74
CA ASP A 157 6.37 19.75 -22.08
C ASP A 157 4.93 19.28 -22.39
N HIS A 158 3.98 20.05 -21.85
CA HIS A 158 2.60 20.03 -22.28
C HIS A 158 2.56 20.59 -23.71
N ASP A 159 3.08 19.80 -24.63
CA ASP A 159 2.86 20.08 -26.03
C ASP A 159 1.33 20.08 -26.26
N ALA A 160 0.82 21.03 -27.02
CA ALA A 160 -0.61 21.10 -27.37
C ALA A 160 -1.13 19.81 -28.02
N LYS A 161 -0.23 18.88 -28.36
CA LYS A 161 -0.49 17.56 -28.95
C LYS A 161 -0.63 16.42 -27.91
N THR A 162 -0.44 16.66 -26.62
CA THR A 162 -0.54 15.60 -25.60
C THR A 162 -1.98 15.10 -25.45
N LEU A 163 -2.21 13.84 -25.81
CA LEU A 163 -3.52 13.18 -25.69
C LEU A 163 -3.70 12.59 -24.29
N CYS A 164 -2.71 11.83 -23.79
CA CYS A 164 -2.82 11.15 -22.49
C CYS A 164 -1.45 10.88 -21.85
N GLN A 165 -1.38 11.05 -20.53
CA GLN A 165 -0.17 10.83 -19.72
C GLN A 165 -0.38 9.71 -18.70
N PHE A 166 -0.10 8.47 -19.10
CA PHE A 166 -0.19 7.32 -18.22
C PHE A 166 1.06 7.07 -17.37
N GLN A 167 2.20 7.71 -17.73
CA GLN A 167 3.50 7.44 -17.11
C GLN A 167 3.65 8.02 -15.71
N HIS A 168 2.89 9.04 -15.36
CA HIS A 168 2.97 9.67 -14.04
C HIS A 168 2.16 8.90 -13.00
N ALA A 169 2.74 8.73 -11.80
CA ALA A 169 1.99 8.28 -10.62
C ALA A 169 1.58 9.50 -9.78
N MET A 170 0.70 10.35 -10.31
CA MET A 170 0.24 11.59 -9.70
C MET A 170 -1.22 11.48 -9.27
N PRO A 171 -1.59 11.97 -8.05
CA PRO A 171 -2.98 11.93 -7.58
C PRO A 171 -3.86 12.93 -8.34
N ASN A 172 -5.18 12.84 -8.16
CA ASN A 172 -6.10 13.80 -8.76
C ASN A 172 -5.98 15.19 -8.12
N MET A 173 -5.20 16.08 -8.78
CA MET A 173 -4.96 17.44 -8.31
C MET A 173 -6.13 18.40 -8.51
N THR A 174 -7.14 18.02 -9.30
CA THR A 174 -8.34 18.84 -9.55
C THR A 174 -9.49 18.54 -8.59
N ALA A 175 -9.27 17.63 -7.62
CA ALA A 175 -10.29 17.22 -6.66
C ALA A 175 -10.80 18.42 -5.84
N LYS A 176 -12.13 18.65 -5.86
CA LYS A 176 -12.78 19.74 -5.11
C LYS A 176 -12.52 19.66 -3.61
N THR A 177 -12.23 18.46 -3.10
CA THR A 177 -11.92 18.19 -1.69
C THR A 177 -10.56 18.76 -1.24
N LEU A 178 -9.69 19.19 -2.18
CA LEU A 178 -8.41 19.85 -1.87
C LEU A 178 -8.55 21.37 -1.65
N LYS A 179 -9.69 22.00 -2.01
CA LYS A 179 -9.91 23.43 -1.83
C LYS A 179 -9.67 23.93 -0.40
N PRO A 180 -10.11 23.23 0.68
CA PRO A 180 -9.83 23.65 2.05
C PRO A 180 -8.34 23.64 2.39
N LEU A 181 -7.56 22.67 1.86
CA LEU A 181 -6.10 22.63 2.04
C LEU A 181 -5.42 23.86 1.41
N ILE A 182 -5.83 24.20 0.18
CA ILE A 182 -5.30 25.39 -0.54
C ILE A 182 -5.64 26.67 0.23
N LYS A 183 -6.89 26.81 0.69
CA LYS A 183 -7.32 27.94 1.52
C LYS A 183 -6.47 28.05 2.78
N ARG A 184 -6.22 26.91 3.46
CA ARG A 184 -5.41 26.90 4.68
C ARG A 184 -3.98 27.32 4.45
N LEU A 185 -3.35 26.86 3.36
CA LEU A 185 -2.01 27.28 2.98
C LEU A 185 -1.96 28.80 2.76
N HIS A 186 -2.94 29.37 2.06
CA HIS A 186 -3.05 30.82 1.85
C HIS A 186 -3.16 31.60 3.18
N GLU A 187 -3.99 31.16 4.10
CA GLU A 187 -4.16 31.77 5.43
C GLU A 187 -2.83 31.72 6.23
N LEU A 188 -2.13 30.59 6.21
CA LEU A 188 -0.85 30.44 6.88
C LEU A 188 0.21 31.36 6.27
N THR A 189 0.29 31.45 4.95
CA THR A 189 1.22 32.37 4.26
C THR A 189 0.94 33.82 4.63
N LYS A 190 -0.33 34.21 4.81
CA LYS A 190 -0.73 35.55 5.18
C LYS A 190 -0.42 35.90 6.65
N HIS A 191 -0.68 34.99 7.58
CA HIS A 191 -0.67 35.27 9.02
C HIS A 191 0.52 34.68 9.78
N ARG A 192 1.24 33.73 9.19
CA ARG A 192 2.38 33.02 9.77
C ARG A 192 3.58 32.93 8.82
N ALA A 193 3.77 33.94 7.99
CA ALA A 193 4.85 33.96 6.99
C ALA A 193 6.24 33.71 7.60
N LEU A 194 6.52 34.27 8.78
CA LEU A 194 7.80 34.09 9.47
C LEU A 194 8.11 32.62 9.78
N ASP A 195 7.12 31.81 10.10
CA ASP A 195 7.31 30.36 10.37
C ASP A 195 7.85 29.61 9.13
N GLY A 196 7.60 30.14 7.94
CA GLY A 196 8.16 29.62 6.70
C GLY A 196 9.55 30.15 6.33
N MET A 197 10.03 31.18 7.04
CA MET A 197 11.28 31.85 6.75
C MET A 197 12.41 31.51 7.73
N ILE A 198 12.07 30.91 8.86
CA ILE A 198 13.05 30.50 9.89
C ILE A 198 13.23 28.98 9.86
N TYR A 199 14.32 28.51 10.44
CA TYR A 199 14.56 27.08 10.61
C TYR A 199 13.51 26.45 11.53
N GLY A 200 12.92 25.33 11.08
CA GLY A 200 12.05 24.48 11.90
C GLY A 200 12.82 23.46 12.75
N ASP A 201 12.09 22.56 13.40
CA ASP A 201 12.66 21.39 14.08
C ASP A 201 13.18 20.38 13.05
N VAL A 202 14.34 19.79 13.29
CA VAL A 202 14.93 18.71 12.45
C VAL A 202 14.00 17.52 12.31
N LYS A 203 13.22 17.20 13.34
CA LYS A 203 12.21 16.13 13.32
C LYS A 203 10.94 16.54 12.56
N GLY A 204 10.78 17.82 12.22
CA GLY A 204 9.57 18.39 11.64
C GLY A 204 8.60 18.93 12.70
N ASP A 205 7.61 19.65 12.24
CA ASP A 205 6.62 20.35 13.09
C ASP A 205 5.85 19.38 14.00
N GLU A 206 5.76 19.70 15.27
CA GLU A 206 5.12 18.87 16.28
C GLU A 206 3.62 18.67 16.01
N THR A 207 2.95 19.72 15.49
CA THR A 207 1.53 19.64 15.17
C THR A 207 1.28 18.59 14.09
N LEU A 208 2.14 18.54 13.06
CA LEU A 208 2.06 17.50 12.05
C LEU A 208 2.36 16.12 12.65
N ARG A 209 3.41 15.98 13.45
CA ARG A 209 3.78 14.70 14.06
C ARG A 209 2.67 14.14 14.95
N LYS A 210 1.91 14.98 15.66
CA LYS A 210 0.71 14.59 16.40
C LYS A 210 -0.38 14.03 15.48
N GLN A 211 -0.57 14.62 14.29
CA GLN A 211 -1.53 14.09 13.32
C GLN A 211 -1.04 12.78 12.68
N LEU A 212 0.27 12.62 12.45
CA LEU A 212 0.84 11.36 11.97
C LEU A 212 0.60 10.21 12.98
N SER A 213 0.73 10.48 14.27
CA SER A 213 0.39 9.52 15.34
C SER A 213 -1.07 9.05 15.24
N ARG A 214 -2.01 9.97 14.96
CA ARG A 214 -3.43 9.63 14.74
C ARG A 214 -3.64 8.77 13.48
N LEU A 215 -2.99 9.13 12.37
CA LEU A 215 -3.11 8.37 11.12
C LEU A 215 -2.49 6.97 11.26
N ALA A 216 -1.39 6.83 11.99
CA ALA A 216 -0.73 5.55 12.24
C ALA A 216 -1.65 4.58 12.99
N ALA A 217 -2.51 5.06 13.88
CA ALA A 217 -3.48 4.22 14.59
C ALA A 217 -4.44 3.48 13.62
N ALA A 218 -4.83 4.10 12.50
CA ALA A 218 -5.65 3.47 11.48
C ALA A 218 -4.93 2.32 10.75
N SER A 219 -3.60 2.30 10.75
CA SER A 219 -2.77 1.22 10.18
C SER A 219 -2.33 0.18 11.22
N GLY A 220 -2.89 0.25 12.43
CA GLY A 220 -2.60 -0.67 13.53
C GLY A 220 -1.36 -0.31 14.36
N CYS A 221 -0.74 0.85 14.13
CA CYS A 221 0.45 1.30 14.85
C CYS A 221 0.09 2.22 16.02
N VAL A 222 0.60 1.92 17.21
CA VAL A 222 0.52 2.81 18.39
C VAL A 222 1.87 3.49 18.54
N LEU A 223 2.01 4.67 17.93
CA LEU A 223 3.25 5.46 17.89
C LEU A 223 2.99 6.85 18.47
N GLN A 224 3.95 7.36 19.25
CA GLN A 224 3.91 8.71 19.78
C GLN A 224 4.44 9.73 18.75
N SER A 225 4.08 11.00 18.91
CA SER A 225 4.48 12.05 17.97
C SER A 225 6.01 12.23 17.85
N ASP A 226 6.77 11.93 18.90
CA ASP A 226 8.22 12.05 18.89
C ASP A 226 8.94 10.88 18.19
N GLU A 227 8.22 9.80 17.87
CA GLU A 227 8.72 8.69 17.07
C GLU A 227 8.70 8.96 15.56
N PHE A 228 8.14 10.10 15.12
CA PHE A 228 8.13 10.48 13.70
C PHE A 228 9.23 11.49 13.38
N ILE A 229 9.79 11.34 12.18
CA ILE A 229 10.74 12.26 11.58
C ILE A 229 10.20 12.67 10.21
N VAL A 230 9.93 13.96 10.01
CA VAL A 230 9.41 14.49 8.74
C VAL A 230 10.53 14.60 7.71
N THR A 231 10.23 14.25 6.46
CA THR A 231 11.16 14.27 5.32
C THR A 231 10.58 15.03 4.12
N SER A 232 11.42 15.36 3.15
CA SER A 232 11.02 15.95 1.86
C SER A 232 10.40 14.91 0.91
N GLY A 233 9.32 14.25 1.38
CA GLY A 233 8.64 13.18 0.69
C GLY A 233 9.27 11.80 0.92
N CYS A 234 8.62 10.75 0.40
CA CYS A 234 9.01 9.35 0.64
C CYS A 234 10.36 9.00 0.00
N GLN A 235 10.75 9.64 -1.11
CA GLN A 235 12.04 9.38 -1.76
C GLN A 235 13.22 9.70 -0.84
N GLU A 236 13.15 10.83 -0.11
CA GLU A 236 14.14 11.12 0.93
C GLU A 236 14.04 10.13 2.08
N ALA A 237 12.83 9.78 2.51
CA ALA A 237 12.63 8.80 3.58
C ALA A 237 13.32 7.46 3.28
N LEU A 238 13.13 6.92 2.08
CA LEU A 238 13.77 5.68 1.64
C LEU A 238 15.29 5.81 1.59
N SER A 239 15.82 6.90 1.01
CA SER A 239 17.27 7.15 0.92
C SER A 239 17.91 7.25 2.31
N VAL A 240 17.27 7.98 3.24
CA VAL A 240 17.75 8.11 4.62
C VAL A 240 17.70 6.77 5.35
N CYS A 241 16.64 5.98 5.19
CA CYS A 241 16.52 4.65 5.81
C CYS A 241 17.60 3.70 5.29
N LEU A 242 17.81 3.62 3.98
CA LEU A 242 18.85 2.77 3.38
C LEU A 242 20.24 3.09 3.96
N ARG A 243 20.62 4.37 4.00
CA ARG A 243 21.91 4.84 4.54
C ARG A 243 22.01 4.70 6.07
N ALA A 244 20.89 4.57 6.79
CA ALA A 244 20.88 4.34 8.22
C ALA A 244 21.08 2.86 8.60
N VAL A 245 20.70 1.92 7.71
CA VAL A 245 20.73 0.48 8.00
C VAL A 245 21.86 -0.27 7.27
N ALA A 246 22.45 0.32 6.21
CA ALA A 246 23.42 -0.35 5.35
C ALA A 246 24.59 0.58 4.97
N ASN A 247 25.72 -0.03 4.60
CA ASN A 247 26.92 0.64 4.10
C ASN A 247 27.11 0.33 2.61
N ALA A 248 27.92 1.12 1.91
CA ALA A 248 28.26 0.86 0.50
C ALA A 248 28.71 -0.59 0.27
N GLY A 249 28.17 -1.22 -0.78
CA GLY A 249 28.41 -2.62 -1.13
C GLY A 249 27.48 -3.64 -0.46
N ASP A 250 26.71 -3.25 0.58
CA ASP A 250 25.76 -4.13 1.25
C ASP A 250 24.56 -4.49 0.34
N VAL A 251 23.92 -5.62 0.63
CA VAL A 251 22.83 -6.19 -0.16
C VAL A 251 21.48 -5.85 0.45
N ILE A 252 20.56 -5.35 -0.39
CA ILE A 252 19.17 -5.07 -0.04
C ILE A 252 18.26 -6.00 -0.85
N ALA A 253 17.39 -6.76 -0.16
CA ALA A 253 16.34 -7.52 -0.81
C ALA A 253 15.19 -6.60 -1.19
N VAL A 254 14.70 -6.69 -2.44
CA VAL A 254 13.64 -5.85 -2.98
C VAL A 254 12.60 -6.66 -3.74
N GLU A 255 11.37 -6.15 -3.83
CA GLU A 255 10.31 -6.70 -4.68
C GLU A 255 10.68 -6.61 -6.18
N SER A 256 10.27 -7.60 -6.97
CA SER A 256 10.43 -7.58 -8.42
C SER A 256 9.14 -8.09 -9.11
N PRO A 257 8.43 -7.23 -9.88
CA PRO A 257 8.74 -5.82 -10.16
C PRO A 257 8.58 -4.92 -8.92
N GLY A 258 9.39 -3.87 -8.83
CA GLY A 258 9.43 -2.95 -7.70
C GLY A 258 9.51 -1.48 -8.13
N PHE A 259 9.31 -0.57 -7.19
CA PHE A 259 9.32 0.87 -7.46
C PHE A 259 10.70 1.35 -7.91
N TYR A 260 10.77 1.99 -9.09
CA TYR A 260 12.03 2.49 -9.66
C TYR A 260 12.75 3.52 -8.76
N GLY A 261 12.01 4.35 -8.00
CA GLY A 261 12.63 5.32 -7.09
C GLY A 261 13.37 4.65 -5.93
N ALA A 262 12.92 3.47 -5.47
CA ALA A 262 13.65 2.65 -4.50
C ALA A 262 14.96 2.13 -5.11
N MET A 263 14.94 1.66 -6.37
CA MET A 263 16.16 1.24 -7.08
C MET A 263 17.17 2.38 -7.22
N GLN A 264 16.70 3.60 -7.52
CA GLN A 264 17.57 4.79 -7.58
C GLN A 264 18.15 5.15 -6.21
N ALA A 265 17.39 5.00 -5.12
CA ALA A 265 17.89 5.22 -3.78
C ALA A 265 18.96 4.19 -3.37
N ILE A 266 18.78 2.92 -3.75
CA ILE A 266 19.78 1.85 -3.57
C ILE A 266 21.07 2.18 -4.34
N LYS A 267 20.95 2.56 -5.63
CA LYS A 267 22.09 2.97 -6.45
C LYS A 267 22.81 4.18 -5.87
N GLY A 268 22.07 5.21 -5.50
CA GLY A 268 22.63 6.44 -4.92
C GLY A 268 23.30 6.25 -3.54
N ALA A 269 23.02 5.14 -2.87
CA ALA A 269 23.69 4.71 -1.64
C ALA A 269 24.82 3.67 -1.88
N GLU A 270 25.16 3.41 -3.13
CA GLU A 270 26.17 2.41 -3.54
C GLU A 270 25.89 0.99 -3.02
N LEU A 271 24.60 0.64 -2.87
CA LEU A 271 24.13 -0.66 -2.41
C LEU A 271 23.84 -1.60 -3.59
N LYS A 272 23.74 -2.89 -3.31
CA LYS A 272 23.37 -3.93 -4.27
C LYS A 272 21.92 -4.35 -4.07
N ALA A 273 21.16 -4.49 -5.16
CA ALA A 273 19.79 -5.00 -5.12
C ALA A 273 19.77 -6.51 -5.37
N LEU A 274 19.02 -7.23 -4.53
CA LEU A 274 18.65 -8.62 -4.77
C LEU A 274 17.14 -8.70 -4.97
N GLU A 275 16.73 -8.91 -6.21
CA GLU A 275 15.33 -8.96 -6.60
C GLU A 275 14.69 -10.27 -6.12
N ILE A 276 13.65 -10.17 -5.31
CA ILE A 276 12.85 -11.30 -4.82
C ILE A 276 11.55 -11.40 -5.64
N PRO A 277 11.20 -12.58 -6.16
CA PRO A 277 9.96 -12.78 -6.91
C PRO A 277 8.75 -12.28 -6.14
N THR A 278 7.87 -11.61 -6.85
CA THR A 278 6.67 -11.00 -6.27
C THR A 278 5.45 -11.50 -7.02
N ASP A 279 4.53 -12.09 -6.28
CA ASP A 279 3.24 -12.54 -6.76
C ASP A 279 2.30 -11.34 -6.89
N SER A 280 1.53 -11.27 -7.98
CA SER A 280 0.69 -10.10 -8.30
C SER A 280 -0.53 -9.92 -7.38
N GLU A 281 -0.85 -10.88 -6.52
CA GLU A 281 -1.98 -10.84 -5.60
C GLU A 281 -1.52 -10.76 -4.14
N THR A 282 -0.49 -11.52 -3.79
CA THR A 282 -0.05 -11.69 -2.40
C THR A 282 1.29 -11.06 -2.09
N GLY A 283 2.00 -10.52 -3.09
CA GLY A 283 3.26 -9.82 -2.91
C GLY A 283 4.49 -10.74 -2.80
N LEU A 284 5.57 -10.23 -2.25
CA LEU A 284 6.89 -10.85 -2.17
C LEU A 284 6.87 -12.30 -1.68
N SER A 285 7.58 -13.22 -2.36
CA SER A 285 7.68 -14.63 -2.00
C SER A 285 8.56 -14.82 -0.76
N LEU A 286 7.96 -15.24 0.37
CA LEU A 286 8.70 -15.50 1.61
C LEU A 286 9.64 -16.71 1.47
N GLN A 287 9.28 -17.70 0.66
CA GLN A 287 10.13 -18.87 0.41
C GLN A 287 11.39 -18.46 -0.35
N ALA A 288 11.24 -17.65 -1.41
CA ALA A 288 12.40 -17.15 -2.16
C ALA A 288 13.26 -16.21 -1.30
N LEU A 289 12.62 -15.37 -0.47
CA LEU A 289 13.33 -14.50 0.46
C LEU A 289 14.14 -15.30 1.48
N LYS A 290 13.58 -16.38 2.05
CA LYS A 290 14.30 -17.24 3.00
C LYS A 290 15.54 -17.86 2.36
N LEU A 291 15.42 -18.42 1.16
CA LEU A 291 16.57 -18.94 0.40
C LEU A 291 17.62 -17.86 0.12
N ALA A 292 17.19 -16.65 -0.17
CA ALA A 292 18.09 -15.52 -0.38
C ALA A 292 18.85 -15.12 0.91
N LEU A 293 18.14 -15.10 2.05
CA LEU A 293 18.73 -14.83 3.37
C LEU A 293 19.75 -15.90 3.80
N ASP A 294 19.52 -17.17 3.45
CA ASP A 294 20.45 -18.26 3.69
C ASP A 294 21.74 -18.12 2.86
N GLN A 295 21.67 -17.54 1.67
CA GLN A 295 22.77 -17.48 0.70
C GLN A 295 23.55 -16.16 0.72
N TRP A 296 22.91 -15.05 1.09
CA TRP A 296 23.48 -13.71 0.92
C TRP A 296 23.41 -12.90 2.21
N PRO A 297 24.43 -12.07 2.51
CA PRO A 297 24.46 -11.22 3.71
C PRO A 297 23.54 -10.01 3.53
N ILE A 298 22.22 -10.24 3.43
CA ILE A 298 21.23 -9.19 3.28
C ILE A 298 21.16 -8.33 4.54
N LYS A 299 21.19 -7.00 4.39
CA LYS A 299 21.13 -6.03 5.50
C LYS A 299 19.75 -5.49 5.76
N ALA A 300 18.95 -5.35 4.72
CA ALA A 300 17.57 -4.92 4.85
C ALA A 300 16.70 -5.49 3.74
N ILE A 301 15.39 -5.52 4.02
CA ILE A 301 14.33 -5.89 3.07
C ILE A 301 13.53 -4.61 2.82
N LEU A 302 13.48 -4.13 1.57
CA LEU A 302 12.68 -2.98 1.17
C LEU A 302 11.44 -3.47 0.43
N VAL A 303 10.26 -3.17 0.97
CA VAL A 303 8.97 -3.65 0.46
C VAL A 303 7.89 -2.57 0.51
N ALA A 304 6.95 -2.62 -0.45
CA ALA A 304 5.72 -1.86 -0.46
C ALA A 304 4.50 -2.80 -0.31
N PRO A 305 4.22 -3.28 0.91
CA PRO A 305 3.28 -4.39 1.13
C PRO A 305 1.81 -3.97 1.04
N THR A 306 1.53 -2.67 0.97
CA THR A 306 0.17 -2.15 0.87
C THR A 306 0.05 -1.27 -0.36
N VAL A 307 -0.65 -1.77 -1.37
CA VAL A 307 -0.81 -1.13 -2.69
C VAL A 307 0.54 -0.91 -3.38
N ASN A 308 1.18 -2.03 -3.71
CA ASN A 308 2.47 -2.03 -4.39
C ASN A 308 2.45 -1.21 -5.71
N ASN A 309 3.53 -0.54 -5.99
CA ASN A 309 3.80 0.04 -7.31
C ASN A 309 4.92 -0.76 -8.00
N PRO A 310 4.60 -1.51 -9.11
CA PRO A 310 3.54 -1.21 -10.07
C PRO A 310 2.28 -2.09 -10.02
N GLN A 311 2.25 -3.20 -9.28
CA GLN A 311 1.21 -4.24 -9.42
C GLN A 311 -0.11 -3.94 -8.69
N GLY A 312 -0.07 -3.13 -7.62
CA GLY A 312 -1.25 -2.70 -6.87
C GLY A 312 -1.80 -3.70 -5.86
N PHE A 313 -1.11 -4.80 -5.57
CA PHE A 313 -1.55 -5.78 -4.56
C PHE A 313 -1.51 -5.21 -3.13
N VAL A 314 -2.24 -5.86 -2.24
CA VAL A 314 -2.14 -5.70 -0.78
C VAL A 314 -1.72 -7.03 -0.18
N MET A 315 -0.52 -7.09 0.40
CA MET A 315 -0.01 -8.29 1.06
C MET A 315 -0.93 -8.69 2.23
N PRO A 316 -1.38 -9.95 2.31
CA PRO A 316 -2.21 -10.43 3.40
C PRO A 316 -1.56 -10.21 4.78
N GLU A 317 -2.36 -9.89 5.81
CA GLU A 317 -1.89 -9.59 7.17
C GLU A 317 -1.02 -10.73 7.74
N ALA A 318 -1.44 -11.98 7.55
CA ALA A 318 -0.67 -13.15 7.98
C ALA A 318 0.73 -13.20 7.33
N LYS A 319 0.82 -12.82 6.05
CA LYS A 319 2.09 -12.78 5.30
C LYS A 319 2.97 -11.62 5.74
N LYS A 320 2.39 -10.44 6.06
CA LYS A 320 3.11 -9.31 6.66
C LYS A 320 3.74 -9.71 8.01
N LYS A 321 2.98 -10.39 8.86
CA LYS A 321 3.47 -10.91 10.14
C LYS A 321 4.58 -11.94 9.94
N ALA A 322 4.41 -12.89 9.00
CA ALA A 322 5.42 -13.89 8.68
C ALA A 322 6.72 -13.26 8.14
N LEU A 323 6.61 -12.19 7.33
CA LEU A 323 7.76 -11.42 6.86
C LEU A 323 8.52 -10.75 8.02
N TYR A 324 7.81 -10.16 8.97
CA TYR A 324 8.42 -9.59 10.18
C TYR A 324 9.16 -10.67 11.00
N GLU A 325 8.53 -11.83 11.24
CA GLU A 325 9.16 -12.92 12.00
C GLU A 325 10.40 -13.48 11.27
N LEU A 326 10.34 -13.59 9.94
CA LEU A 326 11.50 -14.00 9.14
C LEU A 326 12.64 -12.97 9.24
N ALA A 327 12.35 -11.69 9.14
CA ALA A 327 13.35 -10.63 9.31
C ALA A 327 13.96 -10.62 10.72
N ARG A 328 13.18 -10.99 11.73
CA ARG A 328 13.66 -11.14 13.11
C ARG A 328 14.59 -12.35 13.26
N GLU A 329 14.25 -13.49 12.65
CA GLU A 329 15.07 -14.71 12.65
C GLU A 329 16.48 -14.45 12.10
N TYR A 330 16.59 -13.67 11.03
CA TYR A 330 17.85 -13.36 10.34
C TYR A 330 18.51 -12.04 10.78
N ASP A 331 17.95 -11.37 11.78
CA ASP A 331 18.41 -10.06 12.29
C ASP A 331 18.61 -8.99 11.20
N VAL A 332 17.64 -8.87 10.29
CA VAL A 332 17.64 -7.88 9.21
C VAL A 332 16.59 -6.79 9.44
N ALA A 333 16.86 -5.58 8.96
CA ALA A 333 15.91 -4.47 8.99
C ALA A 333 14.83 -4.63 7.92
N ILE A 334 13.62 -4.08 8.17
CA ILE A 334 12.59 -3.91 7.15
C ILE A 334 12.40 -2.41 6.90
N ILE A 335 12.51 -1.98 5.64
CA ILE A 335 12.10 -0.65 5.19
C ILE A 335 10.75 -0.83 4.51
N GLU A 336 9.70 -0.35 5.16
CA GLU A 336 8.32 -0.47 4.69
C GLU A 336 7.89 0.83 4.00
N ASP A 337 7.65 0.77 2.68
CA ASP A 337 7.06 1.88 1.92
C ASP A 337 5.53 1.77 1.94
N ASP A 338 4.89 2.63 2.73
CA ASP A 338 3.44 2.68 2.92
C ASP A 338 2.81 3.92 2.25
N ILE A 339 3.42 4.43 1.19
CA ILE A 339 3.03 5.69 0.54
C ILE A 339 1.61 5.67 -0.05
N TYR A 340 1.09 4.49 -0.41
CA TYR A 340 -0.26 4.29 -0.95
C TYR A 340 -1.25 3.74 0.07
N GLY A 341 -0.83 3.43 1.29
CA GLY A 341 -1.63 2.73 2.27
C GLY A 341 -2.98 3.39 2.59
N ASP A 342 -3.03 4.73 2.67
CA ASP A 342 -4.27 5.46 2.95
C ASP A 342 -5.28 5.43 1.79
N ILE A 343 -4.84 5.14 0.58
CA ILE A 343 -5.70 4.98 -0.61
C ILE A 343 -5.87 3.52 -1.03
N ALA A 344 -5.60 2.57 -0.15
CA ALA A 344 -6.10 1.20 -0.28
C ALA A 344 -7.63 1.21 -0.30
N TYR A 345 -8.25 0.38 -1.15
CA TYR A 345 -9.71 0.35 -1.28
C TYR A 345 -10.38 -0.41 -0.14
N ALA A 346 -9.66 -1.33 0.50
CA ALA A 346 -10.15 -2.06 1.65
C ALA A 346 -10.51 -1.13 2.83
N TYR A 347 -11.59 -1.48 3.54
CA TYR A 347 -11.98 -0.88 4.79
C TYR A 347 -12.27 -1.99 5.82
N PRO A 348 -11.72 -1.91 7.03
CA PRO A 348 -10.76 -0.93 7.51
C PRO A 348 -9.43 -0.95 6.72
N ARG A 349 -8.63 0.12 6.88
CA ARG A 349 -7.32 0.26 6.24
C ARG A 349 -6.44 -0.96 6.56
N PRO A 350 -5.71 -1.53 5.59
CA PRO A 350 -4.80 -2.64 5.86
C PRO A 350 -3.72 -2.26 6.88
N LYS A 351 -3.42 -3.16 7.79
CA LYS A 351 -2.33 -2.99 8.76
C LYS A 351 -0.99 -2.96 8.07
N THR A 352 -0.05 -2.19 8.61
CA THR A 352 1.35 -2.16 8.20
C THR A 352 2.14 -3.32 8.82
N ILE A 353 3.34 -3.63 8.28
CA ILE A 353 4.29 -4.53 8.93
C ILE A 353 4.74 -3.93 10.27
N LYS A 354 4.91 -2.61 10.32
CA LYS A 354 5.24 -1.85 11.54
C LYS A 354 4.31 -2.15 12.70
N SER A 355 3.04 -2.47 12.45
CA SER A 355 2.08 -2.82 13.51
C SER A 355 2.42 -4.13 14.25
N PHE A 356 3.27 -4.99 13.69
CA PHE A 356 3.77 -6.21 14.30
C PHE A 356 5.15 -6.05 14.95
N ASP A 357 5.80 -4.89 14.75
CA ASP A 357 7.16 -4.61 15.18
C ASP A 357 7.26 -4.49 16.71
N LYS A 358 8.03 -5.39 17.32
CA LYS A 358 8.22 -5.45 18.77
C LYS A 358 9.62 -5.04 19.21
N ASP A 359 10.58 -5.00 18.30
CA ASP A 359 12.00 -4.75 18.59
C ASP A 359 12.58 -3.55 17.84
N GLY A 360 11.71 -2.83 17.09
CA GLY A 360 12.09 -1.59 16.42
C GLY A 360 12.86 -1.78 15.13
N ARG A 361 12.81 -2.98 14.50
CA ARG A 361 13.52 -3.27 13.25
C ARG A 361 12.82 -2.77 11.98
N VAL A 362 11.55 -2.36 12.06
CA VAL A 362 10.79 -1.85 10.93
C VAL A 362 10.86 -0.32 10.87
N LEU A 363 11.41 0.19 9.78
CA LEU A 363 11.41 1.62 9.44
C LEU A 363 10.23 1.88 8.51
N LEU A 364 9.15 2.46 9.03
CA LEU A 364 7.96 2.79 8.25
C LEU A 364 8.14 4.13 7.55
N CYS A 365 8.04 4.14 6.23
CA CYS A 365 8.16 5.31 5.37
C CYS A 365 6.82 5.63 4.69
N SER A 366 6.46 6.91 4.61
CA SER A 366 5.29 7.33 3.83
C SER A 366 5.38 8.81 3.45
N SER A 367 4.38 9.32 2.70
CA SER A 367 4.25 10.76 2.40
C SER A 367 2.85 11.13 1.93
N PHE A 368 2.55 12.43 1.96
CA PHE A 368 1.34 13.00 1.39
C PHE A 368 1.41 13.24 -0.13
N SER A 369 2.52 12.85 -0.77
CA SER A 369 2.70 13.04 -2.22
C SER A 369 1.70 12.26 -3.07
N LYS A 370 1.19 11.12 -2.58
CA LYS A 370 0.25 10.27 -3.32
C LYS A 370 -1.20 10.45 -2.86
N THR A 371 -1.40 11.07 -1.71
CA THR A 371 -2.71 11.26 -1.11
C THR A 371 -3.23 12.69 -1.20
N LEU A 372 -2.35 13.70 -1.21
CA LEU A 372 -2.72 15.13 -1.24
C LEU A 372 -2.01 15.89 -2.36
N ALA A 373 -0.77 16.30 -2.10
CA ALA A 373 -0.06 17.25 -2.96
C ALA A 373 1.43 16.88 -3.10
N PRO A 374 1.86 16.33 -4.24
CA PRO A 374 3.27 15.97 -4.45
C PRO A 374 4.22 17.17 -4.34
N GLY A 375 3.77 18.37 -4.73
CA GLY A 375 4.55 19.61 -4.66
C GLY A 375 4.82 20.13 -3.24
N PHE A 376 4.09 19.66 -2.23
CA PHE A 376 4.34 20.06 -0.83
C PHE A 376 5.57 19.40 -0.24
N ARG A 377 6.05 18.32 -0.84
CA ARG A 377 7.26 17.63 -0.40
C ARG A 377 7.25 17.29 1.09
N VAL A 378 6.16 16.70 1.59
CA VAL A 378 6.00 16.25 2.98
C VAL A 378 5.86 14.74 3.04
N GLY A 379 6.84 14.08 3.65
CA GLY A 379 6.86 12.67 3.99
C GLY A 379 7.30 12.48 5.42
N TRP A 380 7.44 11.23 5.86
CA TRP A 380 7.90 10.90 7.21
C TRP A 380 8.49 9.50 7.31
N ILE A 381 9.22 9.29 8.39
CA ILE A 381 9.75 7.99 8.82
C ILE A 381 9.33 7.77 10.27
N ALA A 382 8.88 6.54 10.60
CA ALA A 382 8.87 6.03 11.96
C ALA A 382 9.98 4.97 12.09
N PRO A 383 11.18 5.38 12.53
CA PRO A 383 12.43 4.62 12.34
C PRO A 383 12.66 3.49 13.35
N GLY A 384 11.83 3.36 14.38
CA GLY A 384 12.06 2.37 15.44
C GLY A 384 13.40 2.55 16.14
N SER A 385 14.17 1.46 16.29
CA SER A 385 15.48 1.45 16.95
C SER A 385 16.57 2.22 16.18
N TYR A 386 16.35 2.53 14.90
CA TYR A 386 17.32 3.25 14.05
C TYR A 386 17.23 4.78 14.18
N ARG A 387 16.42 5.30 15.10
CA ARG A 387 16.10 6.73 15.24
C ARG A 387 17.31 7.66 15.19
N ASN A 388 18.35 7.38 15.96
CA ASN A 388 19.52 8.25 16.03
C ASN A 388 20.31 8.28 14.72
N LYS A 389 20.47 7.14 14.07
CA LYS A 389 21.12 7.05 12.75
C LYS A 389 20.30 7.78 11.69
N VAL A 390 18.97 7.59 11.67
CA VAL A 390 18.05 8.27 10.75
C VAL A 390 18.11 9.78 10.93
N LEU A 391 18.08 10.29 12.18
CA LEU A 391 18.21 11.71 12.48
C LEU A 391 19.54 12.28 11.99
N HIS A 392 20.64 11.56 12.23
CA HIS A 392 21.97 11.99 11.77
C HIS A 392 22.03 12.06 10.23
N VAL A 393 21.64 10.98 9.55
CA VAL A 393 21.65 10.94 8.07
C VAL A 393 20.76 12.03 7.48
N LYS A 394 19.56 12.23 8.07
CA LYS A 394 18.66 13.30 7.63
C LYS A 394 19.28 14.67 7.82
N TYR A 395 19.84 14.96 8.99
CA TYR A 395 20.46 16.26 9.27
C TYR A 395 21.56 16.61 8.27
N VAL A 396 22.46 15.67 7.99
CA VAL A 396 23.55 15.89 7.04
C VAL A 396 23.12 15.90 5.57
N SER A 397 21.94 15.35 5.25
CA SER A 397 21.44 15.29 3.87
C SER A 397 20.61 16.51 3.47
N SER A 398 19.69 16.93 4.32
CA SER A 398 18.67 17.94 3.98
C SER A 398 18.32 18.88 5.14
N SER A 399 18.86 18.63 6.34
CA SER A 399 18.56 19.40 7.55
C SER A 399 17.06 19.42 7.88
N MET A 400 16.37 20.54 7.74
CA MET A 400 14.94 20.72 8.07
C MET A 400 14.06 20.70 6.81
N CYS A 401 12.78 20.42 7.00
CA CYS A 401 11.78 20.49 5.93
C CYS A 401 10.98 21.79 6.03
N PRO A 402 10.46 22.34 4.91
CA PRO A 402 9.63 23.54 4.91
C PRO A 402 8.45 23.44 5.88
N THR A 403 8.25 24.47 6.73
CA THR A 403 7.26 24.44 7.83
C THR A 403 5.82 24.67 7.35
N LEU A 404 5.59 25.62 6.45
CA LEU A 404 4.22 26.00 6.04
C LEU A 404 3.40 24.86 5.44
N PRO A 405 3.95 24.01 4.55
CA PRO A 405 3.23 22.82 4.07
C PRO A 405 2.86 21.84 5.20
N GLN A 406 3.75 21.66 6.19
CA GLN A 406 3.51 20.79 7.33
C GLN A 406 2.32 21.29 8.16
N LEU A 407 2.27 22.58 8.48
CA LEU A 407 1.19 23.23 9.22
C LEU A 407 -0.15 23.16 8.44
N ALA A 408 -0.10 23.35 7.11
CA ALA A 408 -1.29 23.28 6.28
C ALA A 408 -1.90 21.87 6.30
N ILE A 409 -1.07 20.83 6.15
CA ILE A 409 -1.49 19.43 6.20
C ILE A 409 -1.99 19.08 7.60
N ALA A 410 -1.27 19.44 8.66
CA ALA A 410 -1.68 19.17 10.03
C ALA A 410 -3.08 19.71 10.33
N SER A 411 -3.32 20.98 9.98
CA SER A 411 -4.64 21.62 10.16
C SER A 411 -5.72 20.97 9.28
N PHE A 412 -5.39 20.55 8.07
CA PHE A 412 -6.34 19.86 7.18
C PHE A 412 -6.78 18.50 7.73
N ILE A 413 -5.85 17.74 8.33
CA ILE A 413 -6.14 16.47 9.01
C ILE A 413 -7.00 16.73 10.25
N GLU A 414 -6.59 17.66 11.10
CA GLU A 414 -7.28 17.99 12.35
C GLU A 414 -8.75 18.35 12.14
N GLN A 415 -9.07 19.08 11.06
CA GLN A 415 -10.43 19.48 10.69
C GLN A 415 -11.23 18.38 9.97
N GLY A 416 -10.71 17.15 9.85
CA GLY A 416 -11.36 16.03 9.16
C GLY A 416 -11.39 16.15 7.63
N GLY A 417 -10.69 17.12 7.06
CA GLY A 417 -10.59 17.33 5.62
C GLY A 417 -9.90 16.17 4.91
N TYR A 418 -8.87 15.61 5.54
CA TYR A 418 -8.12 14.48 5.00
C TYR A 418 -8.99 13.23 4.83
N ASP A 419 -9.72 12.82 5.85
CA ASP A 419 -10.59 11.62 5.80
C ASP A 419 -11.68 11.75 4.74
N LYS A 420 -12.26 12.96 4.63
CA LYS A 420 -13.24 13.25 3.58
C LYS A 420 -12.62 13.15 2.19
N HIS A 421 -11.42 13.66 2.02
CA HIS A 421 -10.69 13.61 0.76
C HIS A 421 -10.35 12.17 0.38
N ILE A 422 -9.75 11.39 1.28
CA ILE A 422 -9.36 10.00 1.03
C ILE A 422 -10.57 9.13 0.65
N ARG A 423 -11.70 9.27 1.36
CA ARG A 423 -12.93 8.53 1.00
C ARG A 423 -13.41 8.85 -0.41
N ALA A 424 -13.42 10.13 -0.78
CA ALA A 424 -13.82 10.56 -2.12
C ALA A 424 -12.87 10.02 -3.20
N MET A 425 -11.55 10.01 -2.92
CA MET A 425 -10.54 9.52 -3.86
C MET A 425 -10.60 8.01 -4.03
N ARG A 426 -10.77 7.23 -2.96
CA ARG A 426 -10.95 5.77 -3.06
C ARG A 426 -12.09 5.41 -4.01
N HIS A 427 -13.24 6.05 -3.84
CA HIS A 427 -14.40 5.81 -4.72
C HIS A 427 -14.14 6.21 -6.18
N HIS A 428 -13.52 7.38 -6.38
CA HIS A 428 -13.16 7.85 -7.73
C HIS A 428 -12.16 6.91 -8.41
N TYR A 429 -11.11 6.48 -7.69
CA TYR A 429 -10.07 5.62 -8.23
C TYR A 429 -10.57 4.21 -8.56
N LEU A 430 -11.48 3.67 -7.77
CA LEU A 430 -12.17 2.41 -8.04
C LEU A 430 -12.85 2.43 -9.43
N SER A 431 -13.71 3.42 -9.66
CA SER A 431 -14.43 3.56 -10.94
C SER A 431 -13.48 3.76 -12.11
N ALA A 432 -12.41 4.55 -11.92
CA ALA A 432 -11.42 4.82 -12.98
C ALA A 432 -10.59 3.58 -13.32
N ARG A 433 -10.23 2.77 -12.30
CA ARG A 433 -9.55 1.47 -12.50
C ARG A 433 -10.36 0.54 -13.39
N ASP A 434 -11.65 0.35 -13.04
CA ASP A 434 -12.50 -0.60 -13.74
C ASP A 434 -12.77 -0.15 -15.18
N ALA A 435 -12.90 1.17 -15.40
CA ALA A 435 -13.03 1.73 -16.73
C ALA A 435 -11.78 1.49 -17.58
N LEU A 436 -10.57 1.75 -17.07
CA LEU A 436 -9.33 1.48 -17.80
C LEU A 436 -9.15 -0.02 -18.09
N ARG A 437 -9.44 -0.89 -17.13
CA ARG A 437 -9.36 -2.35 -17.34
C ARG A 437 -10.31 -2.80 -18.45
N SER A 438 -11.52 -2.26 -18.49
CA SER A 438 -12.48 -2.54 -19.57
C SER A 438 -11.97 -2.08 -20.94
N ASP A 439 -11.37 -0.89 -21.01
CA ASP A 439 -10.80 -0.37 -22.26
C ASP A 439 -9.62 -1.25 -22.73
N ILE A 440 -8.70 -1.64 -21.84
CA ILE A 440 -7.57 -2.53 -22.20
C ILE A 440 -8.07 -3.88 -22.70
N LYS A 441 -9.04 -4.52 -22.02
CA LYS A 441 -9.64 -5.78 -22.48
C LYS A 441 -10.27 -5.69 -23.85
N ARG A 442 -10.82 -4.53 -24.19
CA ARG A 442 -11.51 -4.32 -25.46
C ARG A 442 -10.55 -4.13 -26.63
N TYR A 443 -9.42 -3.48 -26.41
CA TYR A 443 -8.57 -2.99 -27.49
C TYR A 443 -7.20 -3.66 -27.56
N PHE A 444 -6.72 -4.29 -26.48
CA PHE A 444 -5.43 -4.98 -26.47
C PHE A 444 -5.59 -6.44 -26.88
N PRO A 445 -4.48 -7.12 -27.26
CA PRO A 445 -4.49 -8.55 -27.57
C PRO A 445 -5.14 -9.40 -26.47
N ALA A 446 -5.84 -10.46 -26.84
CA ALA A 446 -6.64 -11.29 -25.93
C ALA A 446 -5.80 -12.02 -24.85
N ASP A 447 -4.51 -12.25 -25.11
CA ASP A 447 -3.56 -12.87 -24.20
C ASP A 447 -2.91 -11.88 -23.20
N THR A 448 -3.33 -10.61 -23.22
CA THR A 448 -2.86 -9.59 -22.28
C THR A 448 -3.29 -9.92 -20.85
N CYS A 449 -2.31 -9.91 -19.92
CA CYS A 449 -2.57 -10.05 -18.49
C CYS A 449 -2.65 -8.67 -17.83
N ILE A 450 -3.65 -8.47 -16.95
CA ILE A 450 -3.93 -7.16 -16.34
C ILE A 450 -4.02 -7.32 -14.83
N SER A 451 -3.20 -6.59 -14.06
CA SER A 451 -3.29 -6.61 -12.60
C SER A 451 -4.64 -6.11 -12.10
N TYR A 452 -4.98 -6.48 -10.86
CA TYR A 452 -6.19 -6.02 -10.18
C TYR A 452 -5.83 -5.20 -8.94
N PRO A 453 -5.48 -3.90 -9.12
CA PRO A 453 -5.05 -3.06 -7.99
C PRO A 453 -6.10 -2.98 -6.88
N GLN A 454 -5.67 -3.23 -5.65
CA GLN A 454 -6.49 -3.15 -4.44
C GLN A 454 -6.41 -1.76 -3.77
N GLY A 455 -5.87 -0.78 -4.48
CA GLY A 455 -5.71 0.60 -4.04
C GLY A 455 -4.94 1.43 -5.05
N GLY A 456 -4.70 2.69 -4.72
CA GLY A 456 -3.92 3.59 -5.56
C GLY A 456 -4.62 3.94 -6.87
N TYR A 457 -3.82 4.26 -7.87
CA TYR A 457 -4.28 4.70 -9.19
C TYR A 457 -3.34 4.29 -10.31
N VAL A 458 -2.58 3.20 -10.11
CA VAL A 458 -1.71 2.59 -11.13
C VAL A 458 -2.12 1.15 -11.40
N LEU A 459 -1.91 0.71 -12.63
CA LEU A 459 -2.27 -0.59 -13.16
C LEU A 459 -1.06 -1.18 -13.90
N TRP A 460 -0.77 -2.45 -13.70
CA TRP A 460 0.26 -3.19 -14.41
C TRP A 460 -0.35 -4.07 -15.49
N VAL A 461 0.25 -4.02 -16.67
CA VAL A 461 -0.16 -4.80 -17.84
C VAL A 461 1.03 -5.60 -18.33
N GLU A 462 0.85 -6.90 -18.49
CA GLU A 462 1.83 -7.83 -19.05
C GLU A 462 1.32 -8.29 -20.43
N LEU A 463 2.05 -7.91 -21.46
CA LEU A 463 1.82 -8.33 -22.84
C LEU A 463 2.53 -9.66 -23.07
N ASN A 464 2.26 -10.30 -24.20
CA ASN A 464 3.05 -11.43 -24.64
C ASN A 464 4.52 -11.03 -24.84
N SER A 465 5.46 -11.92 -24.54
CA SER A 465 6.92 -11.66 -24.58
C SER A 465 7.45 -11.23 -25.97
N ARG A 466 6.67 -11.38 -27.03
CA ARG A 466 7.00 -10.91 -28.39
C ARG A 466 6.94 -9.38 -28.51
N TYR A 467 6.19 -8.69 -27.64
CA TYR A 467 6.09 -7.23 -27.68
C TYR A 467 7.22 -6.57 -26.90
N ASP A 468 7.65 -5.40 -27.37
CA ASP A 468 8.61 -4.55 -26.69
C ASP A 468 7.94 -3.25 -26.24
N SER A 469 7.76 -3.11 -24.94
CA SER A 469 7.09 -1.95 -24.33
C SER A 469 7.90 -0.66 -24.44
N VAL A 470 9.22 -0.73 -24.62
CA VAL A 470 10.09 0.44 -24.82
C VAL A 470 9.84 1.00 -26.22
N LYS A 471 9.88 0.13 -27.24
CA LYS A 471 9.56 0.52 -28.62
C LYS A 471 8.14 1.10 -28.71
N LEU A 472 7.17 0.44 -28.06
CA LEU A 472 5.79 0.94 -28.03
C LEU A 472 5.70 2.32 -27.36
N ALA A 473 6.43 2.56 -26.26
CA ALA A 473 6.44 3.84 -25.56
C ALA A 473 7.02 4.97 -26.43
N ASP A 474 8.09 4.70 -27.19
CA ASP A 474 8.71 5.66 -28.11
C ASP A 474 7.78 6.02 -29.29
N GLU A 475 7.12 5.03 -29.87
CA GLU A 475 6.14 5.23 -30.95
C GLU A 475 4.88 5.97 -30.43
N ALA A 476 4.38 5.63 -29.26
CA ALA A 476 3.22 6.25 -28.61
C ALA A 476 3.49 7.73 -28.29
N LYS A 477 4.70 8.05 -27.83
CA LYS A 477 5.13 9.43 -27.53
C LYS A 477 4.97 10.34 -28.75
N GLN A 478 5.28 9.86 -29.96
CA GLN A 478 5.11 10.64 -31.20
C GLN A 478 3.64 10.97 -31.49
N LYS A 479 2.71 10.20 -30.92
CA LYS A 479 1.25 10.42 -31.03
C LYS A 479 0.65 11.11 -29.79
N GLY A 480 1.50 11.64 -28.90
CA GLY A 480 1.09 12.34 -27.67
C GLY A 480 0.60 11.41 -26.55
N ILE A 481 0.93 10.12 -26.61
CA ILE A 481 0.56 9.13 -25.59
C ILE A 481 1.83 8.72 -24.85
N TYR A 482 1.84 8.94 -23.54
CA TYR A 482 2.99 8.65 -22.69
C TYR A 482 2.67 7.47 -21.75
N VAL A 483 3.47 6.41 -21.81
CA VAL A 483 3.34 5.21 -20.96
C VAL A 483 4.64 4.94 -20.22
N ALA A 484 4.59 4.20 -19.11
CA ALA A 484 5.79 3.78 -18.37
C ALA A 484 6.14 2.34 -18.77
N PRO A 485 7.26 2.11 -19.49
CA PRO A 485 7.69 0.77 -19.86
C PRO A 485 8.14 -0.02 -18.63
N GLY A 486 7.90 -1.34 -18.67
CA GLY A 486 8.09 -2.22 -17.53
C GLY A 486 9.53 -2.36 -17.07
N GLN A 487 10.50 -2.18 -17.94
CA GLN A 487 11.93 -2.25 -17.59
C GLN A 487 12.35 -1.28 -16.48
N LEU A 488 11.63 -0.16 -16.28
CA LEU A 488 11.87 0.79 -15.19
C LEU A 488 11.68 0.17 -13.80
N PHE A 489 10.91 -0.91 -13.69
CA PHE A 489 10.51 -1.54 -12.43
C PHE A 489 11.37 -2.75 -12.05
N SER A 490 12.56 -2.86 -12.63
CA SER A 490 13.56 -3.89 -12.33
C SER A 490 14.95 -3.29 -12.23
N ALA A 491 15.76 -3.78 -11.29
CA ALA A 491 17.17 -3.40 -11.17
C ALA A 491 18.02 -3.88 -12.38
N THR A 492 17.53 -4.87 -13.11
CA THR A 492 18.23 -5.55 -14.21
C THR A 492 17.58 -5.35 -15.58
N GLY A 493 16.61 -4.42 -15.71
CA GLY A 493 15.93 -4.11 -16.98
C GLY A 493 15.01 -5.21 -17.52
N LYS A 494 14.47 -6.06 -16.65
CA LYS A 494 13.43 -7.06 -17.00
C LYS A 494 12.13 -6.38 -17.41
N TYR A 495 11.12 -7.17 -17.72
CA TYR A 495 9.75 -6.71 -17.99
C TYR A 495 9.60 -5.85 -19.25
N ARG A 496 10.46 -6.08 -20.27
CA ARG A 496 10.36 -5.37 -21.56
C ARG A 496 9.01 -5.54 -22.28
N HIS A 497 8.21 -6.53 -21.91
CA HIS A 497 6.86 -6.78 -22.44
C HIS A 497 5.76 -6.25 -21.51
N CYS A 498 6.11 -5.45 -20.49
CA CYS A 498 5.15 -4.95 -19.52
C CYS A 498 5.03 -3.43 -19.59
N LEU A 499 3.88 -2.91 -19.12
CA LEU A 499 3.56 -1.49 -19.05
C LEU A 499 2.91 -1.16 -17.72
N ARG A 500 3.16 0.05 -17.21
CA ARG A 500 2.38 0.61 -16.10
C ARG A 500 1.58 1.81 -16.58
N PHE A 501 0.30 1.83 -16.23
CA PHE A 501 -0.63 2.91 -16.52
C PHE A 501 -1.08 3.63 -15.25
N ASN A 502 -1.17 4.96 -15.26
CA ASN A 502 -1.99 5.75 -14.36
C ASN A 502 -3.40 5.83 -14.95
N PHE A 503 -4.45 5.63 -14.15
CA PHE A 503 -5.83 5.62 -14.67
C PHE A 503 -6.66 6.86 -14.29
N ILE A 504 -6.05 7.92 -13.76
CA ILE A 504 -6.79 9.10 -13.24
C ILE A 504 -6.35 10.43 -13.82
N ASP A 505 -5.28 10.48 -14.62
CA ASP A 505 -4.65 11.74 -15.05
C ASP A 505 -5.29 12.36 -16.31
N SER A 506 -6.29 11.72 -16.89
CA SER A 506 -6.95 12.17 -18.12
C SER A 506 -8.47 12.03 -18.08
N THR A 507 -9.17 12.71 -19.01
CA THR A 507 -10.60 12.48 -19.19
C THR A 507 -10.87 11.08 -19.68
N GLN A 508 -12.06 10.54 -19.42
CA GLN A 508 -12.41 9.20 -19.87
C GLN A 508 -12.31 9.06 -21.39
N ALA A 509 -12.76 10.06 -22.17
CA ALA A 509 -12.71 10.02 -23.62
C ALA A 509 -11.27 9.97 -24.14
N ALA A 510 -10.38 10.86 -23.67
CA ALA A 510 -8.97 10.87 -24.08
C ALA A 510 -8.25 9.57 -23.70
N ARG A 511 -8.59 8.99 -22.54
CA ARG A 511 -8.03 7.72 -22.07
C ARG A 511 -8.46 6.56 -22.97
N THR A 512 -9.77 6.44 -23.30
CA THR A 512 -10.28 5.38 -24.16
C THR A 512 -9.67 5.49 -25.57
N GLU A 513 -9.57 6.70 -26.14
CA GLU A 513 -8.92 6.93 -27.42
C GLU A 513 -7.43 6.53 -27.39
N ALA A 514 -6.70 6.90 -26.34
CA ALA A 514 -5.29 6.55 -26.19
C ALA A 514 -5.09 5.03 -26.10
N ILE A 515 -5.92 4.31 -25.34
CA ILE A 515 -5.86 2.85 -25.20
C ILE A 515 -6.20 2.17 -26.54
N GLN A 516 -7.19 2.67 -27.27
CA GLN A 516 -7.50 2.15 -28.61
C GLN A 516 -6.30 2.28 -29.54
N ARG A 517 -5.66 3.47 -29.61
CA ARG A 517 -4.48 3.70 -30.45
C ARG A 517 -3.30 2.83 -30.07
N LEU A 518 -3.08 2.59 -28.77
CA LEU A 518 -2.04 1.66 -28.28
C LEU A 518 -2.34 0.22 -28.73
N GLY A 519 -3.60 -0.21 -28.67
CA GLY A 519 -4.01 -1.52 -29.18
C GLY A 519 -3.75 -1.69 -30.67
N GLU A 520 -4.08 -0.67 -31.49
CA GLU A 520 -3.79 -0.64 -32.93
C GLU A 520 -2.29 -0.75 -33.23
N MET A 521 -1.43 -0.08 -32.41
CA MET A 521 0.03 -0.20 -32.54
C MET A 521 0.53 -1.60 -32.18
N LEU A 522 -0.03 -2.26 -31.16
CA LEU A 522 0.32 -3.62 -30.79
C LEU A 522 -0.01 -4.59 -31.94
N VAL A 523 -1.18 -4.47 -32.56
CA VAL A 523 -1.55 -5.28 -33.74
C VAL A 523 -0.60 -5.02 -34.90
N ALA A 524 -0.17 -3.76 -35.13
CA ALA A 524 0.79 -3.43 -36.18
C ALA A 524 2.21 -3.97 -35.92
N GLN A 525 2.59 -4.28 -34.67
CA GLN A 525 3.86 -4.95 -34.35
C GLN A 525 3.82 -6.46 -34.64
N GLU A 526 2.63 -7.05 -34.84
CA GLU A 526 2.46 -8.46 -35.23
C GLU A 526 2.56 -8.68 -36.75
N ALA A 527 2.31 -7.64 -37.57
CA ALA A 527 2.35 -7.69 -39.01
C ALA A 527 3.78 -7.42 -39.54
#